data_8bc19599cd13c2c9b5d9f02b2d1f6e4f
#
_entry.id   8bc19599cd13c2c9b5d9f02b2d1f6e4f
#
_cell.length_a   1.000
_cell.length_b   1.000
_cell.length_c   1.000
_cell.angle_alpha   90.00
_cell.angle_beta   90.00
_cell.angle_gamma   90.00
#
_symmetry.space_group_name_H-M   'P 1'
#
loop_
_entity.id
_entity.type
_entity.pdbx_description
1 polymer ?
#
loop_
_entity_poly.entity_id
_entity_poly.type
_entity_poly.pdbx_seq_one_letter_code
_entity_poly.pdbx_strand_id
1 'polypeptide(L)'
;MNLDAGGESTVFVNGKAFGNYRAAWVDEPHQFIEDNCLAVSGKEGDTYEILLETYAGHFYPEAPTGGCATGPVLPGAYTDPKKEGARCVLGTSTFGVWNEDAYQLFMDVDTLGRLLETMDSTTLRAAKIAKALEKFTLIVDFEQPREARIASYKEAREALRPLMEAKNGSTMPVFYANGNAHLDLAWLWPMEETHRKTERTFAAQLRLIEQYPEYKYVQSQPA
;
A
#
# COMPACT_ATOMS: atom_id res chain seq x y z
N MET A 1 5.81 -10.19 -3.67
CA MET A 1 4.60 -10.98 -3.99
C MET A 1 3.36 -10.09 -3.87
N ASN A 2 2.34 -10.40 -4.61
CA ASN A 2 1.02 -9.79 -4.46
C ASN A 2 0.02 -10.93 -4.36
N LEU A 3 -0.65 -11.04 -3.21
CA LEU A 3 -1.58 -12.13 -2.91
C LEU A 3 -3.00 -11.58 -2.97
N ASP A 4 -3.90 -12.36 -3.52
CA ASP A 4 -5.32 -12.03 -3.54
C ASP A 4 -6.13 -13.18 -2.93
N ALA A 5 -6.39 -13.04 -1.65
CA ALA A 5 -7.17 -14.00 -0.87
C ALA A 5 -8.67 -13.65 -0.83
N GLY A 6 -9.09 -12.59 -1.51
CA GLY A 6 -10.48 -12.13 -1.56
C GLY A 6 -11.01 -11.55 -0.25
N GLY A 7 -10.21 -11.46 0.78
CA GLY A 7 -10.58 -10.93 2.09
C GLY A 7 -9.39 -10.44 2.91
N GLU A 8 -9.69 -9.83 4.03
CA GLU A 8 -8.69 -9.43 5.01
C GLU A 8 -7.94 -10.66 5.54
N SER A 9 -6.61 -10.65 5.45
CA SER A 9 -5.81 -11.85 5.72
C SER A 9 -4.58 -11.54 6.55
N THR A 10 -4.28 -12.43 7.50
CA THR A 10 -2.95 -12.52 8.08
C THR A 10 -2.09 -13.40 7.17
N VAL A 11 -0.89 -12.92 6.84
CA VAL A 11 0.07 -13.67 6.04
C VAL A 11 1.13 -14.25 6.95
N PHE A 12 1.34 -15.54 6.86
CA PHE A 12 2.44 -16.23 7.52
C PHE A 12 3.42 -16.72 6.45
N VAL A 13 4.70 -16.52 6.68
CA VAL A 13 5.77 -17.04 5.83
C VAL A 13 6.66 -17.92 6.69
N ASN A 14 6.80 -19.19 6.31
CA ASN A 14 7.56 -20.19 7.05
C ASN A 14 7.16 -20.25 8.54
N GLY A 15 5.86 -20.21 8.81
CA GLY A 15 5.25 -20.30 10.15
C GLY A 15 5.37 -19.04 11.01
N LYS A 16 5.86 -17.92 10.47
CA LYS A 16 5.95 -16.64 11.19
C LYS A 16 4.98 -15.62 10.60
N ALA A 17 4.34 -14.83 11.45
CA ALA A 17 3.54 -13.70 11.00
C ALA A 17 4.42 -12.76 10.18
N PHE A 18 3.99 -12.48 8.97
CA PHE A 18 4.74 -11.73 7.98
C PHE A 18 4.14 -10.35 7.73
N GLY A 19 2.82 -10.27 7.66
CA GLY A 19 2.10 -9.04 7.39
C GLY A 19 0.62 -9.30 7.24
N ASN A 20 -0.08 -8.33 6.68
CA ASN A 20 -1.49 -8.48 6.39
C ASN A 20 -1.80 -8.12 4.94
N TYR A 21 -2.88 -8.71 4.44
CA TYR A 21 -3.63 -8.20 3.30
C TYR A 21 -5.00 -7.80 3.80
N ARG A 22 -5.47 -6.65 3.39
CA ARG A 22 -6.87 -6.28 3.59
C ARG A 22 -7.58 -6.24 2.25
N ALA A 23 -8.85 -6.57 2.28
CA ALA A 23 -9.71 -6.32 1.13
C ALA A 23 -9.69 -4.82 0.83
N ALA A 24 -9.59 -4.48 -0.45
CA ALA A 24 -9.54 -3.09 -0.90
C ALA A 24 -10.85 -2.39 -0.54
N TRP A 25 -10.87 -1.77 0.61
CA TRP A 25 -11.95 -0.89 1.06
C TRP A 25 -11.77 0.52 0.49
N VAL A 26 -10.53 0.92 0.32
CA VAL A 26 -10.14 2.23 -0.20
C VAL A 26 -9.25 2.01 -1.41
N ASP A 27 -9.51 2.75 -2.46
CA ASP A 27 -8.73 2.73 -3.69
C ASP A 27 -7.38 3.44 -3.46
N GLU A 28 -6.47 2.75 -2.77
CA GLU A 28 -5.13 3.23 -2.51
C GLU A 28 -4.13 2.42 -3.33
N PRO A 29 -3.66 2.95 -4.45
CA PRO A 29 -2.80 2.20 -5.37
C PRO A 29 -1.42 1.85 -4.80
N HIS A 30 -1.07 2.40 -3.64
CA HIS A 30 0.25 2.24 -3.01
C HIS A 30 0.28 1.22 -1.88
N GLN A 31 -0.83 0.54 -1.63
CA GLN A 31 -0.89 -0.37 -0.50
C GLN A 31 0.06 -1.55 -0.67
N PHE A 32 0.99 -1.67 0.26
CA PHE A 32 1.68 -2.93 0.63
C PHE A 32 2.61 -3.55 -0.39
N ILE A 33 3.12 -2.83 -1.38
CA ILE A 33 4.07 -3.41 -2.32
C ILE A 33 5.38 -3.79 -1.61
N GLU A 34 5.82 -2.96 -0.67
CA GLU A 34 7.06 -3.20 0.09
C GLU A 34 6.89 -4.25 1.20
N ASP A 35 5.71 -4.32 1.82
CA ASP A 35 5.40 -5.30 2.86
C ASP A 35 5.43 -6.75 2.35
N ASN A 36 5.47 -6.94 1.04
CA ASN A 36 5.37 -8.22 0.39
C ASN A 36 6.70 -8.75 -0.15
N CYS A 37 7.82 -8.20 0.32
CA CYS A 37 9.14 -8.68 -0.04
C CYS A 37 9.47 -9.98 0.72
N LEU A 38 9.48 -11.11 0.02
CA LEU A 38 9.84 -12.42 0.60
C LEU A 38 11.33 -12.52 0.93
N ALA A 39 12.18 -11.96 0.08
CA ALA A 39 13.62 -11.94 0.28
C ALA A 39 14.26 -10.78 -0.48
N VAL A 40 15.22 -10.12 0.15
CA VAL A 40 16.04 -9.07 -0.49
C VAL A 40 17.00 -9.67 -1.51
N SER A 41 17.44 -10.92 -1.30
CA SER A 41 18.38 -11.64 -2.15
C SER A 41 17.99 -13.10 -2.26
N GLY A 42 16.84 -13.36 -2.88
CA GLY A 42 16.38 -14.73 -3.18
C GLY A 42 17.33 -15.45 -4.14
N LYS A 43 17.50 -16.74 -3.95
CA LYS A 43 18.34 -17.60 -4.77
C LYS A 43 17.49 -18.64 -5.48
N GLU A 44 17.98 -19.13 -6.61
CA GLU A 44 17.37 -20.28 -7.27
C GLU A 44 17.34 -21.49 -6.32
N GLY A 45 16.15 -22.09 -6.18
CA GLY A 45 15.91 -23.20 -5.27
C GLY A 45 15.38 -22.80 -3.89
N ASP A 46 15.35 -21.52 -3.54
CA ASP A 46 14.70 -21.08 -2.31
C ASP A 46 13.20 -21.41 -2.35
N THR A 47 12.68 -21.91 -1.23
CA THR A 47 11.27 -22.26 -1.07
C THR A 47 10.66 -21.51 0.10
N TYR A 48 9.44 -21.06 -0.05
CA TYR A 48 8.68 -20.35 0.97
C TYR A 48 7.31 -21.01 1.14
N GLU A 49 7.00 -21.39 2.36
CA GLU A 49 5.64 -21.78 2.72
C GLU A 49 4.85 -20.52 3.07
N ILE A 50 3.78 -20.26 2.34
CA ILE A 50 2.92 -19.09 2.55
C ILE A 50 1.55 -19.58 2.98
N LEU A 51 1.14 -19.20 4.19
CA LEU A 51 -0.17 -19.48 4.74
C LEU A 51 -0.93 -18.16 4.87
N LEU A 52 -2.18 -18.16 4.45
CA LEU A 52 -3.11 -17.05 4.60
C LEU A 52 -4.24 -17.45 5.54
N GLU A 53 -4.39 -16.76 6.65
CA GLU A 53 -5.60 -16.82 7.47
C GLU A 53 -6.51 -15.68 7.03
N THR A 54 -7.56 -16.03 6.28
CA THR A 54 -8.44 -15.07 5.63
C THR A 54 -9.78 -14.98 6.34
N TYR A 55 -10.20 -13.76 6.62
CA TYR A 55 -11.50 -13.47 7.18
C TYR A 55 -12.47 -13.00 6.08
N ALA A 56 -13.49 -13.80 5.85
CA ALA A 56 -14.47 -13.57 4.79
C ALA A 56 -15.54 -12.51 5.12
N GLY A 57 -15.62 -12.06 6.34
CA GLY A 57 -16.38 -10.95 6.91
C GLY A 57 -17.65 -10.45 6.21
N HIS A 58 -18.02 -9.22 6.51
CA HIS A 58 -19.17 -8.55 5.88
C HIS A 58 -18.84 -8.07 4.46
N PHE A 59 -19.85 -8.23 3.62
CA PHE A 59 -19.86 -7.66 2.29
C PHE A 59 -20.61 -6.33 2.28
N TYR A 60 -19.97 -5.26 1.79
CA TYR A 60 -20.60 -3.98 1.51
C TYR A 60 -20.80 -3.84 0.01
N PRO A 61 -22.01 -4.08 -0.51
CA PRO A 61 -22.28 -3.99 -1.94
C PRO A 61 -22.14 -2.57 -2.49
N GLU A 62 -22.19 -1.57 -1.62
CA GLU A 62 -22.12 -0.16 -1.95
C GLU A 62 -20.68 0.38 -1.99
N ALA A 63 -19.68 -0.43 -1.61
CA ALA A 63 -18.30 0.00 -1.70
C ALA A 63 -17.89 0.15 -3.18
N PRO A 64 -17.18 1.23 -3.55
CA PRO A 64 -16.79 1.49 -4.94
C PRO A 64 -16.01 0.37 -5.60
N THR A 65 -15.35 -0.46 -4.82
CA THR A 65 -14.48 -1.56 -5.24
C THR A 65 -15.16 -2.93 -5.29
N GLY A 66 -16.49 -2.98 -5.22
CA GLY A 66 -17.24 -4.23 -5.35
C GLY A 66 -17.38 -5.04 -4.08
N GLY A 67 -17.07 -4.47 -2.94
CA GLY A 67 -17.37 -5.07 -1.67
C GLY A 67 -16.14 -5.43 -0.84
N CYS A 68 -16.17 -5.03 0.39
CA CYS A 68 -15.18 -5.37 1.38
C CYS A 68 -15.80 -6.13 2.52
N ALA A 69 -15.12 -7.12 2.99
CA ALA A 69 -15.56 -7.89 4.11
C ALA A 69 -15.06 -7.29 5.42
N THR A 70 -15.97 -6.82 6.24
CA THR A 70 -15.65 -6.35 7.60
C THR A 70 -16.57 -7.00 8.61
N GLY A 71 -16.42 -8.15 9.04
CA GLY A 71 -17.21 -8.75 10.08
C GLY A 71 -17.92 -10.05 9.70
N PRO A 72 -18.42 -10.79 10.67
CA PRO A 72 -19.02 -12.08 10.42
C PRO A 72 -20.33 -11.95 9.66
N VAL A 73 -20.46 -12.76 8.65
CA VAL A 73 -21.73 -12.97 7.98
C VAL A 73 -22.60 -13.86 8.85
N LEU A 74 -23.74 -13.35 9.25
CA LEU A 74 -24.73 -14.21 9.92
C LEU A 74 -25.18 -15.30 8.95
N PRO A 75 -25.30 -16.56 9.41
CA PRO A 75 -25.83 -17.62 8.60
C PRO A 75 -27.18 -17.22 7.98
N GLY A 76 -27.30 -17.34 6.66
CA GLY A 76 -28.49 -16.93 5.92
C GLY A 76 -28.58 -15.47 5.47
N ALA A 77 -27.65 -14.60 5.88
CA ALA A 77 -27.66 -13.19 5.47
C ALA A 77 -27.36 -12.98 3.98
N TYR A 78 -26.84 -13.98 3.29
CA TYR A 78 -26.48 -13.95 1.86
C TYR A 78 -27.36 -14.81 0.96
N THR A 79 -28.59 -14.97 1.32
CA THR A 79 -29.55 -15.69 0.45
C THR A 79 -30.21 -14.78 -0.59
N ASP A 80 -29.82 -13.50 -0.70
CA ASP A 80 -30.35 -12.62 -1.73
C ASP A 80 -29.71 -12.93 -3.08
N PRO A 81 -30.44 -13.54 -4.02
CA PRO A 81 -29.93 -13.91 -5.35
C PRO A 81 -29.41 -12.69 -6.15
N LYS A 82 -29.87 -11.49 -5.81
CA LYS A 82 -29.42 -10.24 -6.46
C LYS A 82 -28.01 -9.85 -6.07
N LYS A 83 -27.44 -10.50 -5.05
CA LYS A 83 -26.08 -10.27 -4.54
C LYS A 83 -25.12 -11.42 -4.85
N GLU A 84 -25.51 -12.34 -5.70
CA GLU A 84 -24.71 -13.54 -6.03
C GLU A 84 -23.32 -13.24 -6.61
N GLY A 85 -23.11 -12.09 -7.25
CA GLY A 85 -21.81 -11.66 -7.74
C GLY A 85 -20.88 -11.03 -6.69
N ALA A 86 -21.36 -10.90 -5.47
CA ALA A 86 -20.77 -10.11 -4.41
C ALA A 86 -20.05 -10.96 -3.35
N ARG A 87 -19.39 -12.03 -3.75
CA ARG A 87 -18.63 -12.91 -2.85
C ARG A 87 -17.15 -12.53 -2.86
N CYS A 88 -16.52 -12.59 -1.69
CA CYS A 88 -15.08 -12.62 -1.62
C CYS A 88 -14.60 -13.92 -2.30
N VAL A 89 -13.89 -13.78 -3.39
CA VAL A 89 -13.32 -14.90 -4.15
C VAL A 89 -11.82 -14.77 -4.18
N LEU A 90 -11.13 -15.90 -4.23
CA LEU A 90 -9.70 -15.90 -4.46
C LEU A 90 -9.41 -15.30 -5.84
N GLY A 91 -8.56 -14.30 -5.87
CA GLY A 91 -8.07 -13.72 -7.11
C GLY A 91 -6.74 -14.33 -7.55
N THR A 92 -6.06 -13.63 -8.44
CA THR A 92 -4.77 -14.09 -8.96
C THR A 92 -3.63 -13.55 -8.11
N SER A 93 -2.90 -14.44 -7.48
CA SER A 93 -1.66 -14.09 -6.79
C SER A 93 -0.49 -14.05 -7.76
N THR A 94 0.39 -13.07 -7.59
CA THR A 94 1.56 -12.86 -8.45
C THR A 94 2.86 -12.77 -7.67
N PHE A 95 3.93 -13.22 -8.30
CA PHE A 95 5.31 -13.13 -7.79
C PHE A 95 6.20 -12.47 -8.83
N GLY A 96 7.17 -11.72 -8.38
CA GLY A 96 8.10 -11.05 -9.28
C GLY A 96 9.31 -10.49 -8.56
N VAL A 97 10.25 -10.01 -9.34
CA VAL A 97 11.40 -9.26 -8.83
C VAL A 97 10.99 -7.80 -8.70
N TRP A 98 11.12 -7.28 -7.49
CA TRP A 98 10.84 -5.89 -7.19
C TRP A 98 11.84 -4.95 -7.87
N ASN A 99 11.37 -3.85 -8.40
CA ASN A 99 12.19 -2.80 -8.99
C ASN A 99 12.06 -1.51 -8.17
N GLU A 100 12.97 -1.35 -7.22
CA GLU A 100 13.00 -0.22 -6.32
C GLU A 100 13.14 1.13 -7.05
N ASP A 101 13.98 1.19 -8.08
CA ASP A 101 14.18 2.43 -8.84
C ASP A 101 12.90 2.88 -9.55
N ALA A 102 12.13 1.94 -10.09
CA ALA A 102 10.84 2.23 -10.70
C ALA A 102 9.81 2.72 -9.67
N TYR A 103 9.76 2.06 -8.51
CA TYR A 103 8.84 2.42 -7.44
C TYR A 103 9.14 3.81 -6.90
N GLN A 104 10.37 4.07 -6.57
CA GLN A 104 10.78 5.38 -6.05
C GLN A 104 10.53 6.50 -7.06
N LEU A 105 10.79 6.26 -8.35
CA LEU A 105 10.46 7.24 -9.39
C LEU A 105 8.96 7.48 -9.47
N PHE A 106 8.15 6.42 -9.39
CA PHE A 106 6.70 6.53 -9.36
C PHE A 106 6.24 7.42 -8.19
N MET A 107 6.77 7.19 -6.98
CA MET A 107 6.44 7.98 -5.79
C MET A 107 6.85 9.45 -5.95
N ASP A 108 8.03 9.73 -6.51
CA ASP A 108 8.51 11.08 -6.77
C ASP A 108 7.58 11.82 -7.75
N VAL A 109 7.20 11.16 -8.85
CA VAL A 109 6.33 11.72 -9.89
C VAL A 109 4.90 11.93 -9.38
N ASP A 110 4.33 10.92 -8.69
CA ASP A 110 2.98 11.01 -8.13
C ASP A 110 2.89 12.14 -7.09
N THR A 111 3.88 12.23 -6.20
CA THR A 111 3.95 13.29 -5.18
C THR A 111 3.99 14.68 -5.81
N LEU A 112 4.86 14.89 -6.80
CA LEU A 112 4.96 16.17 -7.48
C LEU A 112 3.74 16.48 -8.33
N GLY A 113 3.13 15.48 -8.96
CA GLY A 113 1.89 15.62 -9.73
C GLY A 113 0.73 16.06 -8.85
N ARG A 114 0.48 15.36 -7.74
CA ARG A 114 -0.58 15.72 -6.77
C ARG A 114 -0.32 17.09 -6.13
N LEU A 115 0.93 17.41 -5.83
CA LEU A 115 1.28 18.73 -5.32
C LEU A 115 0.95 19.82 -6.36
N LEU A 116 1.26 19.60 -7.63
CA LEU A 116 0.97 20.54 -8.70
C LEU A 116 -0.53 20.79 -8.86
N GLU A 117 -1.37 19.75 -8.73
CA GLU A 117 -2.83 19.86 -8.80
C GLU A 117 -3.43 20.72 -7.68
N THR A 118 -2.80 20.75 -6.52
CA THR A 118 -3.29 21.48 -5.33
C THR A 118 -2.71 22.88 -5.19
N MET A 119 -1.68 23.22 -5.97
CA MET A 119 -0.99 24.52 -5.90
C MET A 119 -1.64 25.58 -6.79
N ASP A 120 -1.45 26.84 -6.39
CA ASP A 120 -1.71 27.97 -7.30
C ASP A 120 -0.76 27.90 -8.51
N SER A 121 -1.34 27.68 -9.69
CA SER A 121 -0.62 27.51 -10.96
C SER A 121 0.20 28.73 -11.39
N THR A 122 -0.07 29.91 -10.79
CA THR A 122 0.67 31.16 -11.10
C THR A 122 1.98 31.27 -10.33
N THR A 123 2.26 30.36 -9.41
CA THR A 123 3.46 30.38 -8.60
C THR A 123 4.69 29.88 -9.37
N LEU A 124 5.86 30.44 -9.05
CA LEU A 124 7.13 29.97 -9.58
C LEU A 124 7.41 28.50 -9.22
N ARG A 125 6.94 28.06 -8.06
CA ARG A 125 7.09 26.66 -7.63
C ARG A 125 6.29 25.74 -8.53
N ALA A 126 5.03 26.06 -8.83
CA ALA A 126 4.20 25.28 -9.75
C ALA A 126 4.85 25.19 -11.14
N ALA A 127 5.33 26.31 -11.68
CA ALA A 127 6.03 26.33 -12.97
C ALA A 127 7.29 25.45 -12.99
N LYS A 128 8.07 25.44 -11.90
CA LYS A 128 9.26 24.58 -11.77
C LYS A 128 8.88 23.09 -11.72
N ILE A 129 7.84 22.74 -10.98
CA ILE A 129 7.37 21.34 -10.90
C ILE A 129 6.87 20.88 -12.26
N ALA A 130 6.01 21.68 -12.92
CA ALA A 130 5.50 21.35 -14.25
C ALA A 130 6.62 21.10 -15.27
N LYS A 131 7.63 22.00 -15.29
CA LYS A 131 8.79 21.85 -16.17
C LYS A 131 9.63 20.62 -15.86
N ALA A 132 9.76 20.25 -14.57
CA ALA A 132 10.51 19.06 -14.20
C ALA A 132 9.78 17.77 -14.55
N LEU A 133 8.45 17.74 -14.40
CA LEU A 133 7.63 16.63 -14.84
C LEU A 133 7.64 16.48 -16.38
N GLU A 134 7.64 17.58 -17.12
CA GLU A 134 7.87 17.55 -18.57
C GLU A 134 9.25 16.97 -18.90
N LYS A 135 10.30 17.43 -18.22
CA LYS A 135 11.66 16.90 -18.43
C LYS A 135 11.75 15.41 -18.11
N PHE A 136 11.09 14.94 -17.06
CA PHE A 136 10.99 13.52 -16.72
C PHE A 136 10.50 12.68 -17.90
N THR A 137 9.46 13.12 -18.61
CA THR A 137 8.92 12.37 -19.77
C THR A 137 9.87 12.30 -20.96
N LEU A 138 10.89 13.16 -21.00
CA LEU A 138 11.94 13.14 -22.03
C LEU A 138 13.14 12.28 -21.64
N ILE A 139 13.32 11.98 -20.35
CA ILE A 139 14.42 11.17 -19.82
C ILE A 139 14.04 9.68 -19.84
N VAL A 140 12.82 9.38 -19.37
CA VAL A 140 12.38 7.98 -19.22
C VAL A 140 11.89 7.44 -20.56
N ASP A 141 12.51 6.34 -20.97
CA ASP A 141 12.09 5.59 -22.15
C ASP A 141 11.73 4.16 -21.74
N PHE A 142 10.44 3.85 -21.77
CA PHE A 142 9.90 2.54 -21.37
C PHE A 142 10.15 1.43 -22.40
N GLU A 143 10.50 1.79 -23.64
CA GLU A 143 10.75 0.84 -24.72
C GLU A 143 12.21 0.30 -24.71
N GLN A 144 13.08 0.90 -23.91
CA GLN A 144 14.47 0.47 -23.78
C GLN A 144 14.60 -0.89 -23.08
N PRO A 145 15.69 -1.62 -23.35
CA PRO A 145 16.06 -2.82 -22.59
C PRO A 145 16.11 -2.50 -21.08
N ARG A 146 15.84 -3.50 -20.25
CA ARG A 146 15.69 -3.37 -18.81
C ARG A 146 16.79 -2.53 -18.14
N GLU A 147 18.05 -2.77 -18.46
CA GLU A 147 19.18 -2.07 -17.83
C GLU A 147 19.19 -0.59 -18.18
N ALA A 148 19.02 -0.24 -19.45
CA ALA A 148 18.96 1.13 -19.91
C ALA A 148 17.73 1.86 -19.33
N ARG A 149 16.61 1.16 -19.26
CA ARG A 149 15.38 1.67 -18.65
C ARG A 149 15.55 1.98 -17.16
N ILE A 150 16.19 1.09 -16.38
CA ILE A 150 16.50 1.34 -14.97
C ILE A 150 17.47 2.52 -14.82
N ALA A 151 18.45 2.65 -15.70
CA ALA A 151 19.36 3.79 -15.70
C ALA A 151 18.61 5.12 -15.93
N SER A 152 17.65 5.14 -16.85
CA SER A 152 16.81 6.33 -17.09
C SER A 152 15.94 6.69 -15.88
N TYR A 153 15.48 5.70 -15.09
CA TYR A 153 14.74 5.98 -13.86
C TYR A 153 15.60 6.71 -12.83
N LYS A 154 16.84 6.29 -12.65
CA LYS A 154 17.80 6.97 -11.75
C LYS A 154 18.10 8.38 -12.22
N GLU A 155 18.33 8.58 -13.50
CA GLU A 155 18.55 9.90 -14.07
C GLU A 155 17.33 10.82 -13.87
N ALA A 156 16.13 10.32 -14.09
CA ALA A 156 14.90 11.07 -13.86
C ALA A 156 14.74 11.47 -12.40
N ARG A 157 15.02 10.57 -11.45
CA ARG A 157 14.98 10.88 -10.02
C ARG A 157 15.98 11.97 -9.63
N GLU A 158 17.20 11.92 -10.17
CA GLU A 158 18.19 12.99 -9.96
C GLU A 158 17.69 14.34 -10.48
N ALA A 159 16.97 14.37 -11.59
CA ALA A 159 16.38 15.59 -12.11
C ALA A 159 15.22 16.11 -11.24
N LEU A 160 14.48 15.24 -10.57
CA LEU A 160 13.36 15.60 -9.69
C LEU A 160 13.81 15.94 -8.26
N ARG A 161 14.94 15.40 -7.81
CA ARG A 161 15.43 15.51 -6.43
C ARG A 161 15.44 16.94 -5.86
N PRO A 162 15.88 17.99 -6.57
CA PRO A 162 15.88 19.35 -6.01
C PRO A 162 14.48 19.86 -5.63
N LEU A 163 13.44 19.33 -6.26
CA LEU A 163 12.05 19.69 -5.96
C LEU A 163 11.51 18.88 -4.77
N MET A 164 11.93 17.61 -4.66
CA MET A 164 11.58 16.76 -3.52
C MET A 164 12.25 17.24 -2.22
N GLU A 165 13.48 17.72 -2.30
CA GLU A 165 14.24 18.26 -1.16
C GLU A 165 13.90 19.72 -0.82
N ALA A 166 13.07 20.38 -1.63
CA ALA A 166 12.73 21.79 -1.44
C ALA A 166 11.97 22.01 -0.14
N LYS A 167 12.53 22.84 0.73
CA LYS A 167 11.93 23.17 2.03
C LYS A 167 11.02 24.38 1.93
N ASN A 168 9.98 24.39 2.74
CA ASN A 168 9.13 25.55 2.93
C ASN A 168 9.87 26.66 3.69
N GLY A 169 9.35 27.90 3.58
CA GLY A 169 9.88 29.02 4.36
C GLY A 169 9.67 28.84 5.86
N SER A 170 10.48 29.54 6.66
CA SER A 170 10.49 29.42 8.13
C SER A 170 9.17 29.82 8.82
N THR A 171 8.27 30.47 8.10
CA THR A 171 6.94 30.89 8.61
C THR A 171 5.84 29.89 8.30
N MET A 172 6.14 28.81 7.58
CA MET A 172 5.16 27.78 7.27
C MET A 172 4.92 26.86 8.47
N PRO A 173 3.67 26.43 8.66
CA PRO A 173 3.35 25.44 9.70
C PRO A 173 4.16 24.14 9.52
N VAL A 174 4.46 23.50 10.62
CA VAL A 174 5.08 22.16 10.65
C VAL A 174 3.99 21.13 10.97
N PHE A 175 3.87 20.13 10.13
CA PHE A 175 3.00 19.00 10.37
C PHE A 175 3.79 17.84 10.97
N TYR A 176 3.27 17.28 12.06
CA TYR A 176 3.77 16.04 12.64
C TYR A 176 2.79 14.93 12.26
N ALA A 177 3.21 14.01 11.41
CA ALA A 177 2.44 12.86 10.99
C ALA A 177 2.85 11.64 11.80
N ASN A 178 1.88 11.00 12.45
CA ASN A 178 2.09 9.73 13.14
C ASN A 178 1.12 8.70 12.54
N GLY A 179 1.62 7.50 12.30
CA GLY A 179 0.78 6.38 11.91
C GLY A 179 -0.17 6.01 13.05
N ASN A 180 -1.38 5.64 12.70
CA ASN A 180 -2.36 5.10 13.63
C ASN A 180 -3.19 4.05 12.89
N ALA A 181 -3.52 2.96 13.59
CA ALA A 181 -4.48 1.99 13.12
C ALA A 181 -5.62 1.90 14.13
N HIS A 182 -6.75 2.49 13.81
CA HIS A 182 -7.94 2.42 14.64
C HIS A 182 -8.51 1.00 14.62
N LEU A 183 -8.63 0.40 15.80
CA LEU A 183 -9.24 -0.90 15.99
C LEU A 183 -10.40 -0.78 16.97
N ASP A 184 -11.61 -0.95 16.48
CA ASP A 184 -12.76 -1.13 17.36
C ASP A 184 -12.63 -2.45 18.13
N LEU A 185 -12.92 -2.42 19.42
CA LEU A 185 -12.86 -3.59 20.28
C LEU A 185 -13.88 -4.66 19.83
N ALA A 186 -15.04 -4.24 19.40
CA ALA A 186 -16.00 -5.00 18.62
C ALA A 186 -16.84 -4.00 17.83
N TRP A 187 -17.22 -4.34 16.60
CA TRP A 187 -18.08 -3.49 15.77
C TRP A 187 -19.00 -4.35 14.91
N LEU A 188 -18.71 -4.44 13.60
CA LEU A 188 -19.39 -5.38 12.70
C LEU A 188 -18.77 -6.79 12.77
N TRP A 189 -17.94 -7.03 13.77
CA TRP A 189 -17.26 -8.30 14.06
C TRP A 189 -17.25 -8.60 15.56
N PRO A 190 -17.11 -9.88 15.96
CA PRO A 190 -17.04 -10.29 17.36
C PRO A 190 -15.64 -10.01 17.96
N MET A 191 -15.57 -10.06 19.30
CA MET A 191 -14.31 -9.90 20.04
C MET A 191 -13.18 -10.83 19.57
N GLU A 192 -13.50 -12.06 19.24
CA GLU A 192 -12.51 -13.02 18.73
C GLU A 192 -11.80 -12.52 17.47
N GLU A 193 -12.56 -11.85 16.59
CA GLU A 193 -11.99 -11.28 15.39
C GLU A 193 -11.13 -10.04 15.70
N THR A 194 -11.41 -9.32 16.79
CA THR A 194 -10.55 -8.23 17.24
C THR A 194 -9.15 -8.72 17.59
N HIS A 195 -9.01 -9.88 18.22
CA HIS A 195 -7.69 -10.46 18.48
C HIS A 195 -6.92 -10.72 17.18
N ARG A 196 -7.57 -11.30 16.17
CA ARG A 196 -6.95 -11.53 14.86
C ARG A 196 -6.60 -10.23 14.14
N LYS A 197 -7.49 -9.23 14.20
CA LYS A 197 -7.22 -7.89 13.64
C LYS A 197 -6.04 -7.21 14.32
N THR A 198 -5.91 -7.36 15.62
CA THR A 198 -4.78 -6.83 16.39
C THR A 198 -3.47 -7.46 15.94
N GLU A 199 -3.43 -8.79 15.79
CA GLU A 199 -2.26 -9.51 15.31
C GLU A 199 -1.85 -9.02 13.91
N ARG A 200 -2.80 -8.98 12.97
CA ARG A 200 -2.56 -8.49 11.61
C ARG A 200 -2.02 -7.07 11.58
N THR A 201 -2.67 -6.20 12.33
CA THR A 201 -2.31 -4.78 12.40
C THR A 201 -0.91 -4.60 12.96
N PHE A 202 -0.59 -5.24 14.08
CA PHE A 202 0.71 -5.08 14.70
C PHE A 202 1.82 -5.72 13.89
N ALA A 203 1.58 -6.86 13.23
CA ALA A 203 2.54 -7.44 12.31
C ALA A 203 2.90 -6.46 11.18
N ALA A 204 1.91 -5.80 10.57
CA ALA A 204 2.13 -4.79 9.55
C ALA A 204 2.87 -3.56 10.10
N GLN A 205 2.47 -3.05 11.27
CA GLN A 205 3.11 -1.87 11.85
C GLN A 205 4.57 -2.13 12.24
N LEU A 206 4.89 -3.30 12.78
CA LEU A 206 6.26 -3.68 13.08
C LEU A 206 7.13 -3.73 11.83
N ARG A 207 6.60 -4.27 10.74
CA ARG A 207 7.32 -4.27 9.46
C ARG A 207 7.57 -2.85 8.93
N LEU A 208 6.59 -1.96 9.02
CA LEU A 208 6.77 -0.56 8.64
C LEU A 208 7.82 0.14 9.48
N ILE A 209 7.87 -0.11 10.79
CA ILE A 209 8.90 0.44 11.69
C ILE A 209 10.30 -0.09 11.31
N GLU A 210 10.40 -1.36 10.91
CA GLU A 210 11.66 -1.96 10.47
C GLU A 210 12.14 -1.39 9.13
N GLN A 211 11.23 -1.11 8.21
CA GLN A 211 11.53 -0.60 6.86
C GLN A 211 11.82 0.90 6.85
N TYR A 212 11.10 1.66 7.66
CA TYR A 212 11.11 3.13 7.68
C TYR A 212 11.51 3.65 9.07
N PRO A 213 12.79 3.90 9.33
CA PRO A 213 13.25 4.36 10.65
C PRO A 213 12.62 5.68 11.12
N GLU A 214 12.15 6.52 10.17
CA GLU A 214 11.42 7.76 10.45
C GLU A 214 9.97 7.54 10.83
N TYR A 215 9.39 6.37 10.55
CA TYR A 215 8.00 6.07 10.83
C TYR A 215 7.73 6.03 12.34
N LYS A 216 6.69 6.71 12.77
CA LYS A 216 6.21 6.72 14.16
C LYS A 216 4.79 6.21 14.18
N TYR A 217 4.53 5.26 15.05
CA TYR A 217 3.22 4.66 15.24
C TYR A 217 2.69 4.94 16.64
N VAL A 218 1.42 5.27 16.72
CA VAL A 218 0.70 5.47 17.98
C VAL A 218 -0.53 4.57 18.00
N GLN A 219 -0.59 3.68 18.97
CA GLN A 219 -1.81 2.93 19.26
C GLN A 219 -2.69 3.76 20.17
N SER A 220 -3.86 4.15 19.68
CA SER A 220 -4.79 5.01 20.42
C SER A 220 -5.68 4.26 21.41
N GLN A 221 -5.69 2.94 21.35
CA GLN A 221 -6.52 2.08 22.18
C GLN A 221 -5.66 1.00 22.84
N PRO A 222 -5.87 0.69 24.12
CA PRO A 222 -5.29 -0.50 24.73
C PRO A 222 -5.97 -1.72 24.07
N ALA A 223 -5.15 -2.57 23.46
CA ALA A 223 -5.59 -3.82 22.86
C ALA A 223 -5.41 -4.97 23.82
#